data_df7cbcc5e7920541c0d41be94772d225
#
_entry.id   df7cbcc5e7920541c0d41be94772d225
#
_cell.length_a   1.000
_cell.length_b   1.000
_cell.length_c   1.000
_cell.angle_alpha   90.00
_cell.angle_beta   90.00
_cell.angle_gamma   90.00
#
_symmetry.space_group_name_H-M   'P 1'
#
loop_
_entity.id
_entity.type
_entity.pdbx_description
1 polymer ?
#
loop_
_entity_poly.entity_id
_entity_poly.type
_entity_poly.pdbx_seq_one_letter_code
_entity_poly.pdbx_strand_id
1 'polypeptide(L)'
;MSEETAINDIATVLDKVGQLEQEIGRAVIGQKQVIRDTVVALLAGGHMLVEGVPGLGKTLLVRSLAAGVGGVFNRVQFTPDLMPGDISGHIMFDMKSESFRVRKGPVFCNFLLADEINRAPA
;
A
#
# COMPACT_ATOMS: atom_id res chain seq x y z
N MET A 1 -22.16 -21.79 -12.42
CA MET A 1 -22.46 -20.86 -11.31
C MET A 1 -23.82 -20.25 -11.61
N SER A 2 -24.77 -20.36 -10.68
CA SER A 2 -26.10 -19.78 -10.87
C SER A 2 -26.04 -18.26 -10.65
N GLU A 3 -26.99 -17.53 -11.26
CA GLU A 3 -27.10 -16.07 -11.08
C GLU A 3 -27.28 -15.68 -9.60
N GLU A 4 -28.05 -16.47 -8.87
CA GLU A 4 -28.26 -16.31 -7.43
C GLU A 4 -26.97 -16.48 -6.62
N THR A 5 -26.11 -17.41 -6.99
CA THR A 5 -24.79 -17.59 -6.34
C THR A 5 -23.91 -16.37 -6.58
N ALA A 6 -23.87 -15.84 -7.80
CA ALA A 6 -23.08 -14.65 -8.14
C ALA A 6 -23.57 -13.42 -7.39
N ILE A 7 -24.88 -13.24 -7.23
CA ILE A 7 -25.45 -12.13 -6.46
C ILE A 7 -25.09 -12.22 -4.98
N ASN A 8 -25.15 -13.42 -4.40
CA ASN A 8 -24.76 -13.65 -3.00
C ASN A 8 -23.28 -13.39 -2.77
N ASP A 9 -22.40 -13.77 -3.71
CA ASP A 9 -20.97 -13.52 -3.64
C ASP A 9 -20.67 -12.01 -3.70
N ILE A 10 -21.36 -11.26 -4.56
CA ILE A 10 -21.24 -9.80 -4.64
C ILE A 10 -21.67 -9.15 -3.32
N ALA A 11 -22.82 -9.55 -2.76
CA ALA A 11 -23.31 -9.01 -1.49
C ALA A 11 -22.31 -9.25 -0.36
N THR A 12 -21.70 -10.43 -0.31
CA THR A 12 -20.67 -10.77 0.68
C THR A 12 -19.42 -9.89 0.53
N VAL A 13 -19.00 -9.65 -0.70
CA VAL A 13 -17.84 -8.76 -0.97
C VAL A 13 -18.15 -7.33 -0.55
N LEU A 14 -19.33 -6.82 -0.88
CA LEU A 14 -19.74 -5.46 -0.50
C LEU A 14 -19.79 -5.29 1.04
N ASP A 15 -20.26 -6.29 1.76
CA ASP A 15 -20.26 -6.27 3.23
C ASP A 15 -18.81 -6.21 3.79
N LYS A 16 -17.90 -7.01 3.27
CA LYS A 16 -16.50 -6.99 3.65
C LYS A 16 -15.82 -5.65 3.36
N VAL A 17 -16.14 -5.03 2.23
CA VAL A 17 -15.65 -3.70 1.87
C VAL A 17 -16.14 -2.65 2.87
N GLY A 18 -17.42 -2.68 3.24
CA GLY A 18 -17.99 -1.81 4.26
C GLY A 18 -17.34 -1.98 5.62
N GLN A 19 -17.06 -3.22 6.05
CA GLN A 19 -16.33 -3.52 7.27
C GLN A 19 -14.90 -2.97 7.23
N LEU A 20 -14.19 -3.11 6.12
CA LEU A 20 -12.86 -2.57 5.93
C LEU A 20 -12.84 -1.04 6.07
N GLU A 21 -13.77 -0.34 5.41
CA GLU A 21 -13.92 1.12 5.52
C GLU A 21 -14.17 1.55 6.98
N GLN A 22 -14.99 0.83 7.71
CA GLN A 22 -15.27 1.11 9.12
C GLN A 22 -14.03 0.90 10.00
N GLU A 23 -13.29 -0.18 9.81
CA GLU A 23 -12.07 -0.45 10.57
C GLU A 23 -10.98 0.61 10.32
N ILE A 24 -10.78 1.01 9.08
CA ILE A 24 -9.87 2.10 8.74
C ILE A 24 -10.35 3.41 9.37
N GLY A 25 -11.65 3.67 9.35
CA GLY A 25 -12.27 4.87 9.92
C GLY A 25 -12.11 5.00 11.42
N ARG A 26 -11.86 3.92 12.15
CA ARG A 26 -11.54 3.95 13.58
C ARG A 26 -10.15 4.53 13.86
N ALA A 27 -9.21 4.29 12.96
CA ALA A 27 -7.84 4.81 13.06
C ALA A 27 -7.69 6.18 12.39
N VAL A 28 -8.34 6.38 11.25
CA VAL A 28 -8.24 7.60 10.44
C VAL A 28 -9.56 8.37 10.54
N ILE A 29 -9.63 9.26 11.52
CA ILE A 29 -10.86 9.99 11.85
C ILE A 29 -11.05 11.18 10.91
N GLY A 30 -12.30 11.40 10.48
CA GLY A 30 -12.72 12.61 9.77
C GLY A 30 -12.40 12.63 8.27
N GLN A 31 -11.91 11.52 7.69
CA GLN A 31 -11.50 11.45 6.28
C GLN A 31 -12.24 10.36 5.50
N LYS A 32 -13.56 10.28 5.63
CA LYS A 32 -14.37 9.22 5.02
C LYS A 32 -14.20 9.10 3.51
N GLN A 33 -14.11 10.24 2.81
CA GLN A 33 -13.95 10.25 1.35
C GLN A 33 -12.58 9.70 0.95
N VAL A 34 -11.53 10.10 1.64
CA VAL A 34 -10.16 9.60 1.37
C VAL A 34 -10.06 8.09 1.62
N ILE A 35 -10.70 7.59 2.68
CA ILE A 35 -10.77 6.16 2.97
C ILE A 35 -11.49 5.43 1.83
N ARG A 36 -12.63 5.93 1.39
CA ARG A 36 -13.41 5.34 0.31
C ARG A 36 -12.64 5.32 -1.00
N ASP A 37 -12.02 6.43 -1.38
CA ASP A 37 -11.22 6.53 -2.61
C ASP A 37 -10.03 5.55 -2.57
N THR A 38 -9.41 5.39 -1.40
CA THR A 38 -8.32 4.43 -1.18
C THR A 38 -8.79 2.99 -1.37
N VAL A 39 -9.95 2.63 -0.83
CA VAL A 39 -10.55 1.30 -0.99
C VAL A 39 -10.94 1.05 -2.44
N VAL A 40 -11.49 2.05 -3.13
CA VAL A 40 -11.80 1.97 -4.57
C VAL A 40 -10.54 1.73 -5.39
N ALA A 41 -9.45 2.44 -5.12
CA ALA A 41 -8.18 2.24 -5.79
C ALA A 41 -7.63 0.81 -5.58
N LEU A 42 -7.76 0.29 -4.36
CA LEU A 42 -7.40 -1.11 -4.04
C LEU A 42 -8.22 -2.10 -4.86
N LEU A 43 -9.53 -1.96 -4.89
CA LEU A 43 -10.43 -2.88 -5.61
C LEU A 43 -10.22 -2.82 -7.13
N ALA A 44 -9.87 -1.65 -7.63
CA ALA A 44 -9.54 -1.45 -9.04
C ALA A 44 -8.13 -1.96 -9.42
N GLY A 45 -7.32 -2.41 -8.44
CA GLY A 45 -5.92 -2.79 -8.67
C GLY A 45 -5.04 -1.63 -9.13
N GLY A 46 -5.42 -0.40 -8.77
CA GLY A 46 -4.74 0.83 -9.20
C GLY A 46 -3.83 1.43 -8.13
N HIS A 47 -3.42 2.65 -8.41
CA HIS A 47 -2.60 3.48 -7.53
C HIS A 47 -3.34 4.74 -7.15
N MET A 48 -2.93 5.36 -6.05
CA MET A 48 -3.54 6.60 -5.56
C MET A 48 -2.46 7.65 -5.31
N LEU A 49 -2.70 8.85 -5.80
CA LEU A 49 -1.92 10.02 -5.43
C LEU A 49 -2.64 10.78 -4.31
N VAL A 50 -1.97 10.94 -3.18
CA VAL A 50 -2.49 11.68 -2.03
C VAL A 50 -1.72 12.98 -1.89
N GLU A 51 -2.38 14.07 -2.19
CA GLU A 51 -1.84 15.42 -2.01
C GLU A 51 -2.43 16.04 -0.74
N GLY A 52 -1.63 16.81 -0.05
CA GLY A 52 -2.11 17.54 1.13
C GLY A 52 -1.00 17.96 2.09
N VAL A 53 -1.42 18.66 3.13
CA VAL A 53 -0.54 19.18 4.18
C VAL A 53 0.13 18.01 4.92
N PRO A 54 1.44 18.11 5.27
CA PRO A 54 2.12 17.14 6.12
C PRO A 54 1.34 16.89 7.43
N GLY A 55 1.24 15.60 7.84
CA GLY A 55 0.56 15.25 9.08
C GLY A 55 -0.91 14.85 8.94
N LEU A 56 -1.45 14.70 7.73
CA LEU A 56 -2.82 14.22 7.48
C LEU A 56 -3.03 12.71 7.68
N GLY A 57 -2.10 12.03 8.32
CA GLY A 57 -2.24 10.60 8.60
C GLY A 57 -2.10 9.68 7.40
N LYS A 58 -1.41 10.09 6.34
CA LYS A 58 -1.15 9.27 5.14
C LYS A 58 -0.57 7.90 5.48
N THR A 59 0.44 7.86 6.33
CA THR A 59 1.07 6.62 6.79
C THR A 59 0.10 5.75 7.56
N LEU A 60 -0.70 6.35 8.42
CA LEU A 60 -1.71 5.64 9.21
C LEU A 60 -2.79 5.04 8.30
N LEU A 61 -3.25 5.79 7.30
CA LEU A 61 -4.23 5.33 6.32
C LEU A 61 -3.75 4.07 5.61
N VAL A 62 -2.56 4.12 5.02
CA VAL A 62 -2.02 2.99 4.23
C VAL A 62 -1.69 1.80 5.12
N ARG A 63 -1.15 2.05 6.32
CA ARG A 63 -0.89 1.00 7.30
C ARG A 63 -2.17 0.31 7.77
N SER A 64 -3.23 1.07 8.04
CA SER A 64 -4.53 0.52 8.45
C SER A 64 -5.17 -0.29 7.32
N LEU A 65 -5.07 0.19 6.08
CA LEU A 65 -5.53 -0.56 4.90
C LEU A 65 -4.79 -1.90 4.78
N ALA A 66 -3.47 -1.88 4.84
CA ALA A 66 -2.65 -3.09 4.74
C ALA A 66 -2.96 -4.09 5.85
N ALA A 67 -3.14 -3.63 7.07
CA ALA A 67 -3.54 -4.46 8.21
C ALA A 67 -4.93 -5.07 7.99
N GLY A 68 -5.88 -4.29 7.51
CA GLY A 68 -7.26 -4.73 7.26
C GLY A 68 -7.39 -5.83 6.21
N VAL A 69 -6.49 -5.85 5.22
CA VAL A 69 -6.47 -6.88 4.16
C VAL A 69 -5.39 -7.96 4.38
N GLY A 70 -4.63 -7.87 5.46
CA GLY A 70 -3.54 -8.83 5.74
C GLY A 70 -2.33 -8.70 4.81
N GLY A 71 -2.10 -7.52 4.25
CA GLY A 71 -1.01 -7.25 3.33
C GLY A 71 0.25 -6.72 4.00
N VAL A 72 1.38 -6.84 3.30
CA VAL A 72 2.66 -6.26 3.72
C VAL A 72 2.72 -4.79 3.32
N PHE A 73 3.00 -3.93 4.28
CA PHE A 73 3.16 -2.49 4.11
C PHE A 73 4.63 -2.10 4.22
N ASN A 74 5.11 -1.32 3.26
CA ASN A 74 6.40 -0.65 3.31
C ASN A 74 6.24 0.85 3.02
N ARG A 75 7.16 1.64 3.55
CA ARG A 75 7.26 3.08 3.31
C ARG A 75 8.64 3.41 2.77
N VAL A 76 8.68 4.22 1.73
CA VAL A 76 9.92 4.83 1.21
C VAL A 76 9.74 6.33 1.23
N GLN A 77 10.66 7.02 1.88
CA GLN A 77 10.76 8.47 1.80
C GLN A 77 11.69 8.85 0.67
N PHE A 78 11.18 9.58 -0.30
CA PHE A 78 11.98 10.04 -1.44
C PHE A 78 12.83 11.24 -1.05
N THR A 79 14.09 11.19 -1.45
CA THR A 79 15.10 12.24 -1.23
C THR A 79 15.90 12.43 -2.53
N PRO A 80 16.58 13.58 -2.74
CA PRO A 80 17.35 13.83 -3.96
C PRO A 80 18.54 12.87 -4.18
N ASP A 81 19.01 12.22 -3.14
CA ASP A 81 20.12 11.26 -3.15
C ASP A 81 19.67 9.79 -3.21
N LEU A 82 18.36 9.54 -3.29
CA LEU A 82 17.82 8.18 -3.36
C LEU A 82 18.28 7.49 -4.65
N MET A 83 18.83 6.29 -4.49
CA MET A 83 19.28 5.46 -5.61
C MET A 83 18.19 4.44 -6.00
N PRO A 84 18.06 4.07 -7.28
CA PRO A 84 17.11 3.04 -7.71
C PRO A 84 17.22 1.73 -6.93
N GLY A 85 18.43 1.32 -6.57
CA GLY A 85 18.68 0.13 -5.75
C GLY A 85 18.13 0.20 -4.33
N ASP A 86 17.93 1.41 -3.79
CA ASP A 86 17.30 1.58 -2.48
C ASP A 86 15.82 1.17 -2.49
N ILE A 87 15.18 1.16 -3.66
CA ILE A 87 13.78 0.78 -3.84
C ILE A 87 13.66 -0.66 -4.35
N SER A 88 14.37 -1.00 -5.42
CA SER A 88 14.29 -2.31 -6.07
C SER A 88 15.11 -3.40 -5.38
N GLY A 89 16.12 -3.00 -4.61
CA GLY A 89 17.11 -3.91 -4.06
C GLY A 89 18.31 -4.08 -4.97
N HIS A 90 19.21 -4.95 -4.57
CA HIS A 90 20.46 -5.17 -5.26
C HIS A 90 20.96 -6.60 -5.08
N ILE A 91 21.89 -6.99 -5.94
CA ILE A 91 22.60 -8.27 -5.83
C ILE A 91 23.84 -8.06 -4.98
N MET A 92 24.00 -8.90 -3.96
CA MET A 92 25.17 -8.91 -3.08
C MET A 92 25.93 -10.23 -3.25
N PHE A 93 27.24 -10.16 -3.22
CA PHE A 93 28.07 -11.35 -3.11
C PHE A 93 28.22 -11.73 -1.63
N ASP A 94 27.79 -12.90 -1.27
CA ASP A 94 27.94 -13.46 0.08
C ASP A 94 29.28 -14.23 0.14
N MET A 95 30.25 -13.65 0.83
CA MET A 95 31.59 -14.25 0.96
C MET A 95 31.60 -15.57 1.74
N LYS A 96 30.59 -15.81 2.60
CA LYS A 96 30.53 -17.06 3.39
C LYS A 96 30.02 -18.24 2.57
N SER A 97 29.06 -17.97 1.68
CA SER A 97 28.48 -19.00 0.81
C SER A 97 29.05 -18.97 -0.60
N GLU A 98 30.00 -18.06 -0.90
CA GLU A 98 30.62 -17.84 -2.22
C GLU A 98 29.57 -17.74 -3.34
N SER A 99 28.43 -17.10 -3.05
CA SER A 99 27.31 -17.02 -3.97
C SER A 99 26.68 -15.62 -4.02
N PHE A 100 26.06 -15.32 -5.15
CA PHE A 100 25.27 -14.10 -5.28
C PHE A 100 23.89 -14.27 -4.65
N ARG A 101 23.51 -13.31 -3.81
CA ARG A 101 22.17 -13.24 -3.21
C ARG A 101 21.46 -11.97 -3.62
N VAL A 102 20.20 -12.10 -3.97
CA VAL A 102 19.32 -10.97 -4.23
C VAL A 102 18.77 -10.44 -2.92
N ARG A 103 19.07 -9.19 -2.58
CA ARG A 103 18.45 -8.48 -1.49
C ARG A 103 17.30 -7.64 -2.05
N LYS A 104 16.08 -8.09 -1.82
CA LYS A 104 14.88 -7.37 -2.25
C LYS A 104 14.74 -6.04 -1.52
N GLY A 105 14.44 -4.99 -2.26
CA GLY A 105 14.15 -3.67 -1.71
C GLY A 105 12.70 -3.54 -1.23
N PRO A 106 12.33 -2.37 -0.69
CA PRO A 106 11.00 -2.12 -0.13
C PRO A 106 9.85 -2.19 -1.12
N VAL A 107 10.09 -2.11 -2.43
CA VAL A 107 9.05 -2.24 -3.46
C VAL A 107 8.38 -3.62 -3.47
N PHE A 108 9.07 -4.64 -2.94
CA PHE A 108 8.52 -5.99 -2.82
C PHE A 108 7.58 -6.08 -1.63
N CYS A 109 6.39 -5.53 -1.79
CA CYS A 109 5.32 -5.49 -0.80
C CYS A 109 3.95 -5.43 -1.50
N ASN A 110 2.88 -5.49 -0.71
CA ASN A 110 1.52 -5.31 -1.22
C ASN A 110 1.12 -3.84 -1.29
N PHE A 111 1.57 -3.05 -0.32
CA PHE A 111 1.28 -1.62 -0.18
C PHE A 111 2.57 -0.85 0.03
N LEU A 112 2.91 -0.01 -0.92
CA LEU A 112 4.05 0.89 -0.83
C LEU A 112 3.57 2.33 -0.67
N LEU A 113 3.93 2.97 0.43
CA LEU A 113 3.81 4.41 0.57
C LEU A 113 5.07 5.09 0.05
N ALA A 114 4.98 5.70 -1.12
CA ALA A 114 6.02 6.56 -1.69
C ALA A 114 5.83 7.98 -1.16
N ASP A 115 6.47 8.28 -0.04
CA ASP A 115 6.31 9.57 0.64
C ASP A 115 7.24 10.62 0.03
N GLU A 116 6.72 11.83 -0.14
CA GLU A 116 7.44 12.96 -0.75
C GLU A 116 8.02 12.62 -2.15
N ILE A 117 7.23 11.95 -2.98
CA ILE A 117 7.66 11.45 -4.30
C ILE A 117 8.16 12.58 -5.23
N ASN A 118 7.69 13.81 -5.03
CA ASN A 118 8.14 15.00 -5.74
C ASN A 118 9.61 15.37 -5.46
N ARG A 119 10.24 14.79 -4.44
CA ARG A 119 11.66 14.99 -4.10
C ARG A 119 12.57 13.94 -4.73
N ALA A 120 12.02 13.00 -5.50
CA ALA A 120 12.80 11.99 -6.21
C ALA A 120 13.84 12.65 -7.14
N PRO A 121 15.03 12.05 -7.30
CA PRO A 121 15.98 12.48 -8.32
C PRO A 121 15.38 12.31 -9.72
N ALA A 122 15.89 13.09 -10.66
CA ALA A 122 15.45 13.07 -12.05
C ALA A 122 15.72 11.73 -12.77
#